data_0e1d4bcefa85711366c59269f32f7d36
#
_entry.id   0e1d4bcefa85711366c59269f32f7d36
#
_cell.length_a   1.000
_cell.length_b   1.000
_cell.length_c   1.000
_cell.angle_alpha   90.00
_cell.angle_beta   90.00
_cell.angle_gamma   90.00
#
_symmetry.space_group_name_H-M   'P 1'
#
loop_
_entity.id
_entity.type
_entity.pdbx_description
1 polymer ?
#
loop_
_entity_poly.entity_id
_entity_poly.type
_entity_poly.pdbx_seq_one_letter_code
_entity_poly.pdbx_strand_id
1 'polypeptide(L)'
;MERKKVLIIGAGPGGLATGLLLSSKGYSVKIYEKKSYVGGRNSSFNLGEYKFDLGPTFFLMPQVLEDIFIEAGERLDERVNLIEINPMYRLKFYGLDDFNPYSYNKKFLMYGEMEKIFPYSSKSYDKYMNRESKKFSKLEPCLKVPYLSLVDYLKPNFLKALPYLDAHKSIYDVLGNYYKEEELKLSFTFQAKYIGMSPWIAPGTFSMISYLEHKYGVFHIEGGLNKVSKVISELIIKKGGEIFLDTPVKEILLHFCKHSSTISWILGSPISLI
;
A
#
# COMPACT_ATOMS: atom_id res chain seq x y z
N MET A 1 -9.93 -20.25 29.15
CA MET A 1 -8.55 -19.79 28.89
C MET A 1 -8.55 -18.27 28.81
N GLU A 2 -7.61 -17.64 29.50
CA GLU A 2 -7.45 -16.18 29.41
C GLU A 2 -6.96 -15.81 27.99
N ARG A 3 -7.64 -14.83 27.35
CA ARG A 3 -7.25 -14.38 26.02
C ARG A 3 -5.90 -13.66 26.11
N LYS A 4 -4.94 -14.01 25.24
CA LYS A 4 -3.68 -13.27 25.15
C LYS A 4 -3.97 -11.81 24.78
N LYS A 5 -3.39 -10.88 25.54
CA LYS A 5 -3.56 -9.44 25.36
C LYS A 5 -2.54 -8.90 24.36
N VAL A 6 -3.01 -8.06 23.44
CA VAL A 6 -2.16 -7.36 22.48
C VAL A 6 -2.48 -5.88 22.49
N LEU A 7 -1.44 -5.07 22.66
CA LEU A 7 -1.52 -3.61 22.64
C LEU A 7 -0.88 -3.10 21.34
N ILE A 8 -1.60 -2.26 20.62
CA ILE A 8 -1.15 -1.69 19.32
C ILE A 8 -1.07 -0.17 19.49
N ILE A 9 0.03 0.42 19.09
CA ILE A 9 0.24 1.87 19.05
C ILE A 9 -0.02 2.38 17.66
N GLY A 10 -1.05 3.19 17.51
CA GLY A 10 -1.47 3.85 16.28
C GLY A 10 -2.55 3.09 15.50
N ALA A 11 -3.64 3.80 15.21
CA ALA A 11 -4.75 3.34 14.38
C ALA A 11 -4.59 3.73 12.89
N GLY A 12 -3.36 3.68 12.38
CA GLY A 12 -3.07 3.75 10.95
C GLY A 12 -3.39 2.43 10.24
N PRO A 13 -3.27 2.34 8.88
CA PRO A 13 -3.62 1.15 8.13
C PRO A 13 -2.99 -0.15 8.65
N GLY A 14 -1.69 -0.11 8.99
CA GLY A 14 -0.98 -1.28 9.53
C GLY A 14 -1.48 -1.71 10.90
N GLY A 15 -1.69 -0.75 11.82
CA GLY A 15 -2.23 -1.04 13.16
C GLY A 15 -3.65 -1.59 13.11
N LEU A 16 -4.49 -1.02 12.25
CA LEU A 16 -5.85 -1.48 12.03
C LEU A 16 -5.90 -2.89 11.41
N ALA A 17 -5.10 -3.16 10.37
CA ALA A 17 -5.03 -4.49 9.75
C ALA A 17 -4.56 -5.55 10.75
N THR A 18 -3.50 -5.24 11.52
CA THR A 18 -3.00 -6.12 12.60
C THR A 18 -4.08 -6.34 13.66
N GLY A 19 -4.76 -5.27 14.08
CA GLY A 19 -5.85 -5.33 15.06
C GLY A 19 -7.00 -6.22 14.59
N LEU A 20 -7.42 -6.09 13.34
CA LEU A 20 -8.49 -6.91 12.76
C LEU A 20 -8.11 -8.39 12.75
N LEU A 21 -6.94 -8.74 12.23
CA LEU A 21 -6.47 -10.12 12.15
C LEU A 21 -6.30 -10.77 13.53
N LEU A 22 -5.78 -10.03 14.51
CA LEU A 22 -5.61 -10.56 15.86
C LEU A 22 -6.95 -10.70 16.59
N SER A 23 -7.85 -9.72 16.45
CA SER A 23 -9.20 -9.81 17.04
C SER A 23 -9.97 -10.99 16.46
N SER A 24 -9.85 -11.26 15.13
CA SER A 24 -10.50 -12.41 14.49
C SER A 24 -9.95 -13.76 14.99
N LYS A 25 -8.68 -13.80 15.42
CA LYS A 25 -8.03 -14.97 16.02
C LYS A 25 -8.28 -15.10 17.55
N GLY A 26 -9.15 -14.27 18.12
CA GLY A 26 -9.55 -14.35 19.51
C GLY A 26 -8.61 -13.70 20.52
N TYR A 27 -7.66 -12.88 20.08
CA TYR A 27 -6.83 -12.08 20.99
C TYR A 27 -7.66 -10.93 21.60
N SER A 28 -7.31 -10.51 22.82
CA SER A 28 -7.79 -9.27 23.41
C SER A 28 -6.95 -8.10 22.89
N VAL A 29 -7.48 -7.35 21.92
CA VAL A 29 -6.75 -6.28 21.23
C VAL A 29 -7.16 -4.92 21.76
N LYS A 30 -6.18 -4.08 22.10
CA LYS A 30 -6.37 -2.67 22.42
C LYS A 30 -5.48 -1.81 21.55
N ILE A 31 -6.06 -0.83 20.84
CA ILE A 31 -5.35 0.11 19.97
C ILE A 31 -5.40 1.49 20.61
N TYR A 32 -4.24 2.14 20.73
CA TYR A 32 -4.10 3.50 21.25
C TYR A 32 -3.70 4.44 20.11
N GLU A 33 -4.54 5.43 19.84
CA GLU A 33 -4.33 6.43 18.79
C GLU A 33 -4.28 7.84 19.38
N LYS A 34 -3.26 8.60 19.00
CA LYS A 34 -3.06 9.98 19.48
C LYS A 34 -4.03 11.00 18.91
N LYS A 35 -4.65 10.68 17.76
CA LYS A 35 -5.64 11.55 17.10
C LYS A 35 -7.05 11.18 17.53
N SER A 36 -7.98 12.11 17.33
CA SER A 36 -9.42 11.90 17.55
C SER A 36 -10.08 11.05 16.44
N TYR A 37 -9.30 10.50 15.52
CA TYR A 37 -9.78 9.71 14.38
C TYR A 37 -8.80 8.61 13.97
N VAL A 38 -9.33 7.56 13.35
CA VAL A 38 -8.56 6.45 12.79
C VAL A 38 -8.12 6.74 11.34
N GLY A 39 -7.13 6.00 10.87
CA GLY A 39 -6.69 5.97 9.48
C GLY A 39 -5.27 6.49 9.25
N GLY A 40 -4.70 7.26 10.17
CA GLY A 40 -3.34 7.78 10.01
C GLY A 40 -3.19 8.54 8.69
N ARG A 41 -2.37 8.04 7.76
CA ARG A 41 -2.21 8.66 6.42
C ARG A 41 -3.42 8.45 5.49
N ASN A 42 -4.28 7.48 5.78
CA ASN A 42 -5.55 7.27 5.08
C ASN A 42 -6.71 8.01 5.76
N SER A 43 -6.44 9.07 6.51
CA SER A 43 -7.46 9.90 7.11
C SER A 43 -8.02 10.92 6.13
N SER A 44 -9.13 11.53 6.52
CA SER A 44 -9.80 12.59 5.76
C SER A 44 -10.22 13.71 6.69
N PHE A 45 -10.48 14.89 6.13
CA PHE A 45 -11.08 16.02 6.84
C PHE A 45 -12.23 16.60 6.03
N ASN A 46 -13.13 17.31 6.71
CA ASN A 46 -14.20 18.03 6.07
C ASN A 46 -13.91 19.54 6.08
N LEU A 47 -14.23 20.22 5.00
CA LEU A 47 -14.22 21.66 4.90
C LEU A 47 -15.59 22.11 4.36
N GLY A 48 -16.46 22.59 5.25
CA GLY A 48 -17.86 22.78 4.94
C GLY A 48 -18.53 21.45 4.58
N GLU A 49 -19.19 21.37 3.45
CA GLU A 49 -19.84 20.16 2.93
C GLU A 49 -18.90 19.23 2.17
N TYR A 50 -17.66 19.65 1.91
CA TYR A 50 -16.68 18.90 1.13
C TYR A 50 -15.80 18.05 2.03
N LYS A 51 -15.50 16.82 1.55
CA LYS A 51 -14.60 15.88 2.19
C LYS A 51 -13.34 15.71 1.35
N PHE A 52 -12.18 15.75 2.02
CA PHE A 52 -10.86 15.64 1.39
C PHE A 52 -10.07 14.50 2.05
N ASP A 53 -9.41 13.68 1.24
CA ASP A 53 -8.42 12.74 1.73
C ASP A 53 -7.12 13.48 2.09
N LEU A 54 -6.52 13.17 3.24
CA LEU A 54 -5.27 13.78 3.71
C LEU A 54 -4.02 13.15 3.12
N GLY A 55 -4.16 12.04 2.43
CA GLY A 55 -3.04 11.26 1.91
C GLY A 55 -3.33 10.71 0.51
N PRO A 56 -3.07 9.41 0.29
CA PRO A 56 -3.29 8.81 -1.01
C PRO A 56 -4.78 8.85 -1.39
N THR A 57 -5.05 9.12 -2.67
CA THR A 57 -6.39 9.12 -3.25
C THR A 57 -6.62 7.92 -4.16
N PHE A 58 -5.54 7.30 -4.63
CA PHE A 58 -5.57 6.09 -5.43
C PHE A 58 -5.45 4.85 -4.55
N PHE A 59 -6.23 3.84 -4.87
CA PHE A 59 -6.14 2.54 -4.26
C PHE A 59 -5.61 1.53 -5.28
N LEU A 60 -4.49 0.92 -4.95
CA LEU A 60 -3.82 -0.08 -5.78
C LEU A 60 -3.85 -1.44 -5.09
N MET A 61 -3.82 -2.51 -5.89
CA MET A 61 -3.73 -3.89 -5.40
C MET A 61 -4.85 -4.25 -4.40
N PRO A 62 -6.14 -4.13 -4.77
CA PRO A 62 -7.27 -4.43 -3.88
C PRO A 62 -7.21 -5.83 -3.28
N GLN A 63 -6.64 -6.81 -3.98
CA GLN A 63 -6.48 -8.18 -3.53
C GLN A 63 -5.71 -8.29 -2.19
N VAL A 64 -4.78 -7.38 -1.90
CA VAL A 64 -4.04 -7.39 -0.62
C VAL A 64 -4.98 -7.06 0.55
N LEU A 65 -5.91 -6.14 0.34
CA LEU A 65 -6.93 -5.82 1.34
C LEU A 65 -7.99 -6.92 1.43
N GLU A 66 -8.40 -7.48 0.29
CA GLU A 66 -9.32 -8.63 0.22
C GLU A 66 -8.79 -9.82 1.02
N ASP A 67 -7.50 -10.17 0.87
CA ASP A 67 -6.86 -11.25 1.63
C ASP A 67 -6.97 -11.01 3.16
N ILE A 68 -6.77 -9.75 3.61
CA ILE A 68 -6.91 -9.39 5.04
C ILE A 68 -8.36 -9.59 5.52
N PHE A 69 -9.35 -9.19 4.72
CA PHE A 69 -10.75 -9.37 5.06
C PHE A 69 -11.13 -10.85 5.10
N ILE A 70 -10.73 -11.63 4.10
CA ILE A 70 -10.96 -13.08 4.03
C ILE A 70 -10.35 -13.78 5.25
N GLU A 71 -9.08 -13.48 5.60
CA GLU A 71 -8.42 -14.06 6.77
C GLU A 71 -9.14 -13.68 8.08
N ALA A 72 -9.76 -12.50 8.13
CA ALA A 72 -10.57 -12.06 9.26
C ALA A 72 -12.01 -12.66 9.28
N GLY A 73 -12.40 -13.46 8.28
CA GLY A 73 -13.73 -14.01 8.14
C GLY A 73 -14.78 -12.98 7.69
N GLU A 74 -14.35 -11.96 6.96
CA GLU A 74 -15.21 -10.87 6.45
C GLU A 74 -15.06 -10.77 4.92
N ARG A 75 -15.97 -10.02 4.29
CA ARG A 75 -15.93 -9.74 2.85
C ARG A 75 -15.76 -8.25 2.61
N LEU A 76 -14.79 -7.88 1.78
CA LEU A 76 -14.50 -6.47 1.46
C LEU A 76 -15.62 -5.83 0.64
N ASP A 77 -16.11 -6.56 -0.38
CA ASP A 77 -17.14 -6.10 -1.31
C ASP A 77 -18.51 -5.83 -0.66
N GLU A 78 -18.79 -6.44 0.49
CA GLU A 78 -19.98 -6.16 1.31
C GLU A 78 -19.84 -4.87 2.16
N ARG A 79 -18.66 -4.33 2.28
CA ARG A 79 -18.32 -3.22 3.19
C ARG A 79 -17.95 -1.94 2.48
N VAL A 80 -17.27 -2.07 1.33
CA VAL A 80 -16.74 -0.95 0.57
C VAL A 80 -16.99 -1.17 -0.91
N ASN A 81 -17.45 -0.12 -1.60
CA ASN A 81 -17.56 -0.13 -3.03
C ASN A 81 -16.24 0.34 -3.65
N LEU A 82 -15.61 -0.54 -4.43
CA LEU A 82 -14.40 -0.25 -5.19
C LEU A 82 -14.78 0.07 -6.64
N ILE A 83 -14.42 1.27 -7.08
CA ILE A 83 -14.71 1.75 -8.44
C ILE A 83 -13.39 1.73 -9.22
N GLU A 84 -13.30 0.87 -10.23
CA GLU A 84 -12.15 0.87 -11.15
C GLU A 84 -12.17 2.14 -12.00
N ILE A 85 -11.05 2.87 -12.00
CA ILE A 85 -10.91 4.12 -12.77
C ILE A 85 -10.43 3.77 -14.18
N ASN A 86 -11.21 4.17 -15.18
CA ASN A 86 -10.88 3.94 -16.58
C ASN A 86 -11.28 5.14 -17.47
N PRO A 87 -10.33 5.73 -18.20
CA PRO A 87 -8.88 5.47 -18.14
C PRO A 87 -8.32 5.75 -16.74
N MET A 88 -7.19 5.13 -16.39
CA MET A 88 -6.60 5.24 -15.03
C MET A 88 -6.25 6.68 -14.67
N TYR A 89 -5.75 7.43 -15.62
CA TYR A 89 -5.40 8.85 -15.52
C TYR A 89 -5.25 9.44 -16.91
N ARG A 90 -5.00 10.74 -16.98
CA ARG A 90 -4.74 11.47 -18.21
C ARG A 90 -3.38 12.16 -18.11
N LEU A 91 -2.52 11.94 -19.08
CA LEU A 91 -1.24 12.60 -19.21
C LEU A 91 -1.27 13.58 -20.38
N LYS A 92 -0.80 14.80 -20.14
CA LYS A 92 -0.72 15.86 -21.12
C LYS A 92 0.74 16.21 -21.39
N PHE A 93 1.14 16.12 -22.62
CA PHE A 93 2.46 16.55 -23.08
C PHE A 93 2.32 17.68 -24.09
N TYR A 94 3.27 18.59 -24.08
CA TYR A 94 3.26 19.68 -25.01
C TYR A 94 3.41 19.17 -26.45
N GLY A 95 2.51 19.58 -27.35
CA GLY A 95 2.55 19.19 -28.75
C GLY A 95 2.02 17.77 -29.07
N LEU A 96 1.51 17.05 -28.09
CA LEU A 96 0.88 15.74 -28.28
C LEU A 96 -0.60 15.75 -27.84
N ASP A 97 -1.37 14.81 -28.39
CA ASP A 97 -2.70 14.50 -27.85
C ASP A 97 -2.63 13.97 -26.42
N ASP A 98 -3.72 14.05 -25.70
CA ASP A 98 -3.85 13.48 -24.34
C ASP A 98 -3.61 11.97 -24.42
N PHE A 99 -2.72 11.44 -23.56
CA PHE A 99 -2.51 10.01 -23.38
C PHE A 99 -3.33 9.51 -22.20
N ASN A 100 -4.21 8.54 -22.46
CA ASN A 100 -5.17 8.00 -21.49
C ASN A 100 -4.90 6.52 -21.23
N PRO A 101 -4.00 6.14 -20.33
CA PRO A 101 -3.64 4.76 -20.07
C PRO A 101 -4.78 3.93 -19.49
N TYR A 102 -4.85 2.68 -19.92
CA TYR A 102 -5.78 1.66 -19.42
C TYR A 102 -5.04 0.54 -18.71
N SER A 103 -5.73 -0.10 -17.75
CA SER A 103 -5.21 -1.29 -17.06
C SER A 103 -5.05 -2.49 -18.03
N TYR A 104 -4.24 -3.46 -17.63
CA TYR A 104 -3.88 -4.61 -18.48
C TYR A 104 -5.08 -5.51 -18.81
N ASN A 105 -6.13 -5.54 -18.00
CA ASN A 105 -7.39 -6.22 -18.34
C ASN A 105 -8.10 -5.56 -19.54
N LYS A 106 -7.77 -4.30 -19.86
CA LYS A 106 -8.23 -3.54 -21.03
C LYS A 106 -7.11 -3.32 -22.07
N LYS A 107 -6.27 -4.31 -22.22
CA LYS A 107 -5.05 -4.28 -23.03
C LYS A 107 -5.26 -3.76 -24.45
N PHE A 108 -6.37 -4.12 -25.10
CA PHE A 108 -6.66 -3.63 -26.45
C PHE A 108 -6.92 -2.12 -26.49
N LEU A 109 -7.57 -1.56 -25.48
CA LEU A 109 -7.75 -0.10 -25.37
C LEU A 109 -6.39 0.58 -25.13
N MET A 110 -5.56 0.01 -24.24
CA MET A 110 -4.20 0.51 -24.01
C MET A 110 -3.37 0.51 -25.28
N TYR A 111 -3.43 -0.55 -26.09
CA TYR A 111 -2.73 -0.59 -27.37
C TYR A 111 -3.23 0.49 -28.34
N GLY A 112 -4.56 0.68 -28.44
CA GLY A 112 -5.13 1.73 -29.28
C GLY A 112 -4.64 3.12 -28.88
N GLU A 113 -4.60 3.43 -27.58
CA GLU A 113 -4.06 4.70 -27.08
C GLU A 113 -2.56 4.85 -27.37
N MET A 114 -1.79 3.78 -27.15
CA MET A 114 -0.34 3.81 -27.43
C MET A 114 -0.04 4.01 -28.92
N GLU A 115 -0.66 3.22 -29.79
CA GLU A 115 -0.40 3.30 -31.23
C GLU A 115 -0.88 4.62 -31.84
N LYS A 116 -1.91 5.24 -31.27
CA LYS A 116 -2.39 6.57 -31.69
C LYS A 116 -1.35 7.66 -31.46
N ILE A 117 -0.67 7.65 -30.32
CA ILE A 117 0.20 8.75 -29.85
C ILE A 117 1.69 8.39 -30.07
N PHE A 118 2.04 7.12 -29.85
CA PHE A 118 3.38 6.56 -29.94
C PHE A 118 3.41 5.35 -30.86
N PRO A 119 3.41 5.52 -32.18
CA PRO A 119 3.33 4.42 -33.14
C PRO A 119 4.40 3.34 -32.90
N TYR A 120 4.03 2.08 -33.05
CA TYR A 120 4.87 0.88 -32.88
C TYR A 120 5.32 0.62 -31.43
N SER A 121 4.72 1.26 -30.41
CA SER A 121 5.14 1.15 -29.01
C SER A 121 4.49 0.00 -28.23
N SER A 122 3.37 -0.57 -28.71
CA SER A 122 2.63 -1.64 -28.03
C SER A 122 3.48 -2.89 -27.72
N LYS A 123 4.40 -3.26 -28.65
CA LYS A 123 5.34 -4.36 -28.42
C LYS A 123 6.35 -4.08 -27.29
N SER A 124 6.74 -2.82 -27.12
CA SER A 124 7.62 -2.38 -26.04
C SER A 124 6.91 -2.45 -24.71
N TYR A 125 5.62 -2.09 -24.68
CA TYR A 125 4.77 -2.26 -23.51
C TYR A 125 4.68 -3.72 -23.06
N ASP A 126 4.46 -4.66 -23.97
CA ASP A 126 4.45 -6.09 -23.62
C ASP A 126 5.79 -6.57 -23.06
N LYS A 127 6.91 -6.14 -23.66
CA LYS A 127 8.24 -6.48 -23.14
C LYS A 127 8.45 -5.98 -21.73
N TYR A 128 8.04 -4.72 -21.47
CA TYR A 128 8.09 -4.11 -20.14
C TYR A 128 7.22 -4.90 -19.16
N MET A 129 5.93 -5.10 -19.45
CA MET A 129 5.00 -5.81 -18.60
C MET A 129 5.48 -7.24 -18.25
N ASN A 130 6.01 -7.95 -19.24
CA ASN A 130 6.55 -9.30 -19.04
C ASN A 130 7.81 -9.31 -18.15
N ARG A 131 8.70 -8.34 -18.29
CA ARG A 131 9.91 -8.25 -17.47
C ARG A 131 9.57 -7.88 -16.02
N GLU A 132 8.72 -6.88 -15.84
CA GLU A 132 8.31 -6.43 -14.51
C GLU A 132 7.43 -7.48 -13.79
N SER A 133 6.63 -8.25 -14.52
CA SER A 133 5.92 -9.41 -13.99
C SER A 133 6.88 -10.44 -13.39
N LYS A 134 7.97 -10.77 -14.10
CA LYS A 134 9.01 -11.67 -13.58
C LYS A 134 9.72 -11.06 -12.37
N LYS A 135 10.05 -9.76 -12.40
CA LYS A 135 10.62 -9.03 -11.26
C LYS A 135 9.70 -9.14 -10.04
N PHE A 136 8.44 -8.79 -10.20
CA PHE A 136 7.47 -8.81 -9.10
C PHE A 136 7.29 -10.21 -8.53
N SER A 137 7.18 -11.26 -9.36
CA SER A 137 7.05 -12.64 -8.89
C SER A 137 8.23 -13.12 -8.03
N LYS A 138 9.42 -12.54 -8.21
CA LYS A 138 10.61 -12.83 -7.38
C LYS A 138 10.68 -11.98 -6.12
N LEU A 139 10.17 -10.75 -6.19
CA LEU A 139 10.18 -9.80 -5.08
C LEU A 139 9.01 -9.98 -4.10
N GLU A 140 7.84 -10.38 -4.58
CA GLU A 140 6.64 -10.52 -3.77
C GLU A 140 6.86 -11.41 -2.51
N PRO A 141 7.50 -12.58 -2.58
CA PRO A 141 7.81 -13.36 -1.39
C PRO A 141 8.73 -12.64 -0.39
N CYS A 142 9.59 -11.72 -0.89
CA CYS A 142 10.45 -10.92 -0.04
C CYS A 142 9.68 -9.81 0.70
N LEU A 143 8.62 -9.29 0.10
CA LEU A 143 7.78 -8.25 0.71
C LEU A 143 6.87 -8.79 1.84
N LYS A 144 6.66 -10.10 1.90
CA LYS A 144 5.80 -10.78 2.88
C LYS A 144 6.52 -11.20 4.16
N VAL A 145 7.83 -11.00 4.24
CA VAL A 145 8.64 -11.40 5.38
C VAL A 145 9.46 -10.22 5.92
N PRO A 146 9.66 -10.15 7.25
CA PRO A 146 10.51 -9.11 7.82
C PRO A 146 11.99 -9.41 7.58
N TYR A 147 12.79 -8.36 7.41
CA TYR A 147 14.25 -8.37 7.35
C TYR A 147 14.75 -7.63 8.60
N LEU A 148 15.10 -8.38 9.63
CA LEU A 148 15.49 -7.86 10.95
C LEU A 148 17.02 -7.84 11.15
N SER A 149 17.75 -8.58 10.31
CA SER A 149 19.19 -8.71 10.39
C SER A 149 19.83 -8.83 9.00
N LEU A 150 21.15 -8.61 8.91
CA LEU A 150 21.89 -8.80 7.65
C LEU A 150 21.82 -10.23 7.13
N VAL A 151 21.66 -11.22 8.02
CA VAL A 151 21.53 -12.63 7.63
C VAL A 151 20.25 -12.89 6.85
N ASP A 152 19.21 -12.10 7.08
CA ASP A 152 17.93 -12.25 6.37
C ASP A 152 18.08 -12.00 4.85
N TYR A 153 19.06 -11.19 4.45
CA TYR A 153 19.37 -10.93 3.03
C TYR A 153 20.07 -12.12 2.35
N LEU A 154 20.51 -13.13 3.10
CA LEU A 154 21.04 -14.38 2.57
C LEU A 154 19.95 -15.45 2.34
N LYS A 155 18.70 -15.16 2.68
CA LYS A 155 17.57 -16.08 2.45
C LYS A 155 17.40 -16.38 0.95
N PRO A 156 17.07 -17.64 0.59
CA PRO A 156 16.97 -18.05 -0.81
C PRO A 156 16.03 -17.20 -1.67
N ASN A 157 14.93 -16.69 -1.09
CA ASN A 157 14.00 -15.83 -1.82
C ASN A 157 14.66 -14.50 -2.21
N PHE A 158 15.44 -13.89 -1.30
CA PHE A 158 16.14 -12.65 -1.61
C PHE A 158 17.25 -12.87 -2.65
N LEU A 159 18.04 -13.92 -2.51
CA LEU A 159 19.09 -14.28 -3.48
C LEU A 159 18.52 -14.51 -4.89
N LYS A 160 17.36 -15.16 -5.00
CA LYS A 160 16.64 -15.33 -6.27
C LYS A 160 16.09 -14.03 -6.84
N ALA A 161 15.83 -13.03 -6.01
CA ALA A 161 15.34 -11.73 -6.43
C ALA A 161 16.46 -10.78 -6.90
N LEU A 162 17.68 -10.93 -6.37
CA LEU A 162 18.84 -10.05 -6.65
C LEU A 162 19.05 -9.72 -8.13
N PRO A 163 19.04 -10.70 -9.08
CA PRO A 163 19.27 -10.41 -10.51
C PRO A 163 18.17 -9.54 -11.16
N TYR A 164 17.05 -9.37 -10.45
CA TYR A 164 15.87 -8.64 -10.93
C TYR A 164 15.72 -7.26 -10.29
N LEU A 165 16.52 -6.92 -9.27
CA LEU A 165 16.33 -5.69 -8.50
C LEU A 165 16.58 -4.43 -9.32
N ASP A 166 17.48 -4.47 -10.30
CA ASP A 166 17.93 -3.29 -11.06
C ASP A 166 18.36 -2.10 -10.14
N ALA A 167 18.82 -2.40 -8.90
CA ALA A 167 19.06 -1.41 -7.87
C ALA A 167 20.22 -0.42 -8.20
N HIS A 168 21.08 -0.82 -9.14
CA HIS A 168 22.20 -0.01 -9.63
C HIS A 168 21.82 0.97 -10.76
N LYS A 169 20.57 0.89 -11.23
CA LYS A 169 20.00 1.77 -12.25
C LYS A 169 18.94 2.66 -11.64
N SER A 170 18.62 3.78 -12.29
CA SER A 170 17.44 4.56 -11.98
C SER A 170 16.17 3.95 -12.63
N ILE A 171 14.97 4.35 -12.16
CA ILE A 171 13.71 4.00 -12.84
C ILE A 171 13.78 4.47 -14.31
N TYR A 172 14.27 5.69 -14.53
CA TYR A 172 14.37 6.28 -15.85
C TYR A 172 15.26 5.45 -16.77
N ASP A 173 16.42 4.95 -16.30
CA ASP A 173 17.31 4.09 -17.07
C ASP A 173 16.68 2.72 -17.38
N VAL A 174 15.97 2.14 -16.42
CA VAL A 174 15.26 0.87 -16.63
C VAL A 174 14.22 1.01 -17.73
N LEU A 175 13.42 2.08 -17.70
CA LEU A 175 12.38 2.31 -18.70
C LEU A 175 12.94 2.70 -20.07
N GLY A 176 14.12 3.31 -20.12
CA GLY A 176 14.86 3.58 -21.36
C GLY A 176 15.25 2.32 -22.14
N ASN A 177 15.25 1.14 -21.54
CA ASN A 177 15.44 -0.13 -22.26
C ASN A 177 14.20 -0.55 -23.08
N TYR A 178 13.05 0.05 -22.83
CA TYR A 178 11.78 -0.31 -23.46
C TYR A 178 11.23 0.81 -24.34
N TYR A 179 11.29 2.05 -23.87
CA TYR A 179 10.66 3.21 -24.49
C TYR A 179 11.73 4.17 -25.00
N LYS A 180 11.64 4.54 -26.28
CA LYS A 180 12.55 5.48 -26.92
C LYS A 180 12.04 6.92 -26.79
N GLU A 181 10.75 7.10 -27.01
CA GLU A 181 10.06 8.37 -26.91
C GLU A 181 10.08 8.84 -25.45
N GLU A 182 10.51 10.08 -25.26
CA GLU A 182 10.70 10.67 -23.92
C GLU A 182 9.37 10.73 -23.14
N GLU A 183 8.32 11.19 -23.79
CA GLU A 183 6.99 11.33 -23.22
C GLU A 183 6.41 9.98 -22.82
N LEU A 184 6.62 8.95 -23.64
CA LEU A 184 6.19 7.59 -23.30
C LEU A 184 6.97 7.05 -22.12
N LYS A 185 8.29 7.27 -22.07
CA LYS A 185 9.12 6.90 -20.92
C LYS A 185 8.65 7.59 -19.65
N LEU A 186 8.40 8.90 -19.72
CA LEU A 186 7.89 9.69 -18.60
C LEU A 186 6.51 9.21 -18.13
N SER A 187 5.68 8.69 -19.05
CA SER A 187 4.36 8.11 -18.70
C SER A 187 4.44 6.91 -17.76
N PHE A 188 5.58 6.24 -17.67
CA PHE A 188 5.82 5.10 -16.78
C PHE A 188 6.83 5.39 -15.65
N THR A 189 7.26 6.65 -15.51
CA THR A 189 8.21 7.06 -14.44
C THR A 189 7.57 7.90 -13.36
N PHE A 190 6.46 8.60 -13.65
CA PHE A 190 5.89 9.57 -12.71
C PHE A 190 5.40 8.93 -11.40
N GLN A 191 5.19 7.62 -11.37
CA GLN A 191 4.85 6.85 -10.18
C GLN A 191 5.94 6.92 -9.09
N ALA A 192 7.18 7.31 -9.42
CA ALA A 192 8.22 7.60 -8.44
C ALA A 192 7.80 8.65 -7.41
N LYS A 193 6.86 9.56 -7.75
CA LYS A 193 6.28 10.53 -6.81
C LYS A 193 5.57 9.87 -5.63
N TYR A 194 5.04 8.64 -5.77
CA TYR A 194 4.36 7.94 -4.68
C TYR A 194 5.30 7.59 -3.54
N ILE A 195 6.59 7.42 -3.83
CA ILE A 195 7.64 7.19 -2.85
C ILE A 195 8.44 8.48 -2.54
N GLY A 196 8.01 9.63 -3.08
CA GLY A 196 8.65 10.92 -2.84
C GLY A 196 10.03 11.09 -3.49
N MET A 197 10.32 10.34 -4.57
CA MET A 197 11.63 10.35 -5.22
C MET A 197 11.52 10.80 -6.68
N SER A 198 12.59 11.40 -7.19
CA SER A 198 12.76 11.66 -8.62
C SER A 198 13.05 10.35 -9.37
N PRO A 199 12.44 10.10 -10.55
CA PRO A 199 12.70 8.88 -11.31
C PRO A 199 14.13 8.74 -11.82
N TRP A 200 14.90 9.82 -11.90
CA TRP A 200 16.31 9.80 -12.32
C TRP A 200 17.27 9.31 -11.22
N ILE A 201 16.84 9.32 -9.96
CA ILE A 201 17.64 8.88 -8.81
C ILE A 201 17.00 7.72 -8.05
N ALA A 202 15.70 7.50 -8.20
CA ALA A 202 15.02 6.39 -7.55
C ALA A 202 15.52 5.05 -8.10
N PRO A 203 15.85 4.06 -7.23
CA PRO A 203 16.33 2.76 -7.67
C PRO A 203 15.39 2.08 -8.68
N GLY A 204 15.96 1.47 -9.70
CA GLY A 204 15.22 0.82 -10.78
C GLY A 204 14.31 -0.33 -10.33
N THR A 205 14.50 -0.83 -9.11
CA THR A 205 13.55 -1.75 -8.46
C THR A 205 12.12 -1.21 -8.45
N PHE A 206 11.98 0.10 -8.26
CA PHE A 206 10.66 0.75 -8.17
C PHE A 206 9.96 0.97 -9.52
N SER A 207 10.58 0.60 -10.66
CA SER A 207 9.86 0.55 -11.94
C SER A 207 8.65 -0.38 -11.89
N MET A 208 8.65 -1.35 -10.97
CA MET A 208 7.50 -2.24 -10.74
C MET A 208 6.24 -1.52 -10.24
N ILE A 209 6.34 -0.30 -9.71
CA ILE A 209 5.14 0.44 -9.24
C ILE A 209 4.22 0.74 -10.43
N SER A 210 4.77 1.22 -11.53
CA SER A 210 4.02 1.42 -12.78
C SER A 210 3.46 0.10 -13.33
N TYR A 211 4.22 -0.99 -13.25
CA TYR A 211 3.73 -2.31 -13.60
C TYR A 211 2.52 -2.73 -12.75
N LEU A 212 2.58 -2.53 -11.43
CA LEU A 212 1.48 -2.89 -10.52
C LEU A 212 0.22 -2.10 -10.83
N GLU A 213 0.36 -0.82 -11.12
CA GLU A 213 -0.71 0.07 -11.54
C GLU A 213 -1.39 -0.43 -12.82
N HIS A 214 -0.59 -0.72 -13.85
CA HIS A 214 -1.11 -1.25 -15.10
C HIS A 214 -1.67 -2.67 -14.95
N LYS A 215 -1.02 -3.54 -14.17
CA LYS A 215 -1.44 -4.94 -14.00
C LYS A 215 -2.75 -5.08 -13.26
N TYR A 216 -2.92 -4.35 -12.16
CA TYR A 216 -4.06 -4.50 -11.25
C TYR A 216 -5.12 -3.41 -11.41
N GLY A 217 -4.81 -2.32 -12.12
CA GLY A 217 -5.67 -1.16 -12.26
C GLY A 217 -5.54 -0.18 -11.10
N VAL A 218 -6.21 0.94 -11.26
CA VAL A 218 -6.34 2.01 -10.26
C VAL A 218 -7.79 2.07 -9.82
N PHE A 219 -8.03 2.14 -8.52
CA PHE A 219 -9.36 2.15 -7.95
C PHE A 219 -9.60 3.40 -7.12
N HIS A 220 -10.85 3.79 -7.05
CA HIS A 220 -11.36 4.73 -6.08
C HIS A 220 -12.27 4.00 -5.09
N ILE A 221 -12.19 4.39 -3.82
CA ILE A 221 -13.10 3.89 -2.78
C ILE A 221 -14.22 4.91 -2.62
N GLU A 222 -15.45 4.52 -2.88
CA GLU A 222 -16.60 5.38 -2.72
C GLU A 222 -16.69 5.92 -1.28
N GLY A 223 -16.68 7.25 -1.15
CA GLY A 223 -16.61 7.94 0.13
C GLY A 223 -15.20 8.18 0.68
N GLY A 224 -14.16 7.95 -0.16
CA GLY A 224 -12.75 8.21 0.13
C GLY A 224 -12.04 7.08 0.86
N LEU A 225 -10.72 7.10 0.83
CA LEU A 225 -9.86 6.03 1.33
C LEU A 225 -10.02 5.78 2.84
N ASN A 226 -10.39 6.82 3.60
CA ASN A 226 -10.63 6.71 5.04
C ASN A 226 -11.78 5.75 5.40
N LYS A 227 -12.72 5.49 4.47
CA LYS A 227 -13.82 4.55 4.70
C LYS A 227 -13.33 3.16 5.07
N VAL A 228 -12.24 2.68 4.42
CA VAL A 228 -11.61 1.39 4.78
C VAL A 228 -11.16 1.37 6.23
N SER A 229 -10.49 2.43 6.67
CA SER A 229 -10.01 2.52 8.05
C SER A 229 -11.15 2.51 9.07
N LYS A 230 -12.27 3.18 8.75
CA LYS A 230 -13.48 3.17 9.59
C LYS A 230 -14.11 1.78 9.65
N VAL A 231 -14.29 1.13 8.50
CA VAL A 231 -14.85 -0.23 8.43
C VAL A 231 -13.99 -1.22 9.23
N ILE A 232 -12.66 -1.17 9.08
CA ILE A 232 -11.78 -2.04 9.85
C ILE A 232 -11.91 -1.77 11.35
N SER A 233 -12.00 -0.50 11.78
CA SER A 233 -12.17 -0.15 13.20
C SER A 233 -13.50 -0.68 13.79
N GLU A 234 -14.58 -0.59 13.03
CA GLU A 234 -15.88 -1.13 13.40
C GLU A 234 -15.83 -2.67 13.55
N LEU A 235 -15.15 -3.35 12.62
CA LEU A 235 -14.98 -4.79 12.67
C LEU A 235 -14.13 -5.23 13.87
N ILE A 236 -13.08 -4.49 14.23
CA ILE A 236 -12.28 -4.74 15.44
C ILE A 236 -13.17 -4.67 16.69
N ILE A 237 -13.98 -3.62 16.81
CA ILE A 237 -14.89 -3.43 17.94
C ILE A 237 -15.93 -4.56 17.97
N LYS A 238 -16.53 -4.90 16.82
CA LYS A 238 -17.49 -6.03 16.70
C LYS A 238 -16.89 -7.36 17.17
N LYS A 239 -15.58 -7.57 16.95
CA LYS A 239 -14.85 -8.78 17.38
C LYS A 239 -14.34 -8.69 18.83
N GLY A 240 -14.72 -7.66 19.58
CA GLY A 240 -14.39 -7.48 21.00
C GLY A 240 -13.03 -6.81 21.25
N GLY A 241 -12.45 -6.15 20.25
CA GLY A 241 -11.31 -5.25 20.43
C GLY A 241 -11.74 -3.86 20.87
N GLU A 242 -10.80 -3.08 21.37
CA GLU A 242 -11.02 -1.71 21.86
C GLU A 242 -10.08 -0.74 21.14
N ILE A 243 -10.58 0.46 20.81
CA ILE A 243 -9.79 1.52 20.18
C ILE A 243 -9.96 2.79 21.03
N PHE A 244 -8.85 3.30 21.55
CA PHE A 244 -8.79 4.50 22.36
C PHE A 244 -8.21 5.64 21.52
N LEU A 245 -9.08 6.57 21.15
CA LEU A 245 -8.69 7.81 20.45
C LEU A 245 -8.22 8.86 21.47
N ASP A 246 -7.59 9.94 20.97
CA ASP A 246 -7.04 11.01 21.80
C ASP A 246 -6.12 10.50 22.94
N THR A 247 -5.49 9.35 22.70
CA THR A 247 -4.71 8.63 23.71
C THR A 247 -3.27 8.43 23.22
N PRO A 248 -2.41 9.45 23.31
CA PRO A 248 -1.02 9.36 22.89
C PRO A 248 -0.21 8.49 23.87
N VAL A 249 0.46 7.47 23.33
CA VAL A 249 1.48 6.72 24.08
C VAL A 249 2.76 7.54 24.07
N LYS A 250 3.28 7.88 25.25
CA LYS A 250 4.51 8.65 25.43
C LYS A 250 5.75 7.76 25.44
N GLU A 251 5.65 6.63 26.12
CA GLU A 251 6.82 5.79 26.38
C GLU A 251 6.40 4.32 26.52
N ILE A 252 7.32 3.42 26.14
CA ILE A 252 7.22 1.98 26.36
C ILE A 252 8.25 1.63 27.42
N LEU A 253 7.80 1.19 28.60
CA LEU A 253 8.68 0.74 29.67
C LEU A 253 8.79 -0.79 29.61
N LEU A 254 10.03 -1.28 29.59
CA LEU A 254 10.35 -2.70 29.63
C LEU A 254 10.84 -3.05 31.03
N HIS A 255 10.10 -3.87 31.75
CA HIS A 255 10.53 -4.42 33.02
C HIS A 255 11.02 -5.85 32.82
N PHE A 256 12.30 -6.07 33.02
CA PHE A 256 12.89 -7.42 32.99
C PHE A 256 12.91 -7.98 34.42
N CYS A 257 11.92 -8.80 34.76
CA CYS A 257 12.01 -9.65 35.95
C CYS A 257 12.63 -10.99 35.57
N LYS A 258 13.40 -11.61 36.49
CA LYS A 258 14.11 -12.88 36.26
C LYS A 258 13.23 -14.03 35.74
N HIS A 259 11.90 -13.92 35.82
CA HIS A 259 10.94 -14.97 35.44
C HIS A 259 9.80 -14.50 34.50
N SER A 260 9.68 -13.21 34.19
CA SER A 260 8.73 -12.71 33.21
C SER A 260 9.15 -11.36 32.66
N SER A 261 8.92 -11.09 31.39
CA SER A 261 9.01 -9.75 30.81
C SER A 261 7.63 -9.10 30.83
N THR A 262 7.49 -8.02 31.56
CA THR A 262 6.25 -7.22 31.57
C THR A 262 6.50 -5.93 30.80
N ILE A 263 5.62 -5.62 29.86
CA ILE A 263 5.64 -4.36 29.12
C ILE A 263 4.58 -3.47 29.77
N SER A 264 4.99 -2.32 30.28
CA SER A 264 4.06 -1.29 30.80
C SER A 264 4.14 -0.03 29.93
N TRP A 265 3.06 0.74 29.88
CA TRP A 265 2.89 1.91 29.04
C TRP A 265 2.57 3.13 29.89
N ILE A 266 3.14 4.28 29.55
CA ILE A 266 2.70 5.55 30.09
C ILE A 266 1.80 6.22 29.05
N LEU A 267 0.52 6.34 29.36
CA LEU A 267 -0.44 7.12 28.61
C LEU A 267 -0.27 8.61 28.95
N GLY A 268 -0.47 9.48 27.99
CA GLY A 268 -0.31 10.94 28.14
C GLY A 268 -1.40 11.64 28.98
N SER A 269 -2.27 10.89 29.63
CA SER A 269 -3.28 11.31 30.62
C SER A 269 -3.17 10.43 31.86
N PRO A 270 -3.61 10.89 33.08
CA PRO A 270 -3.32 10.24 34.34
C PRO A 270 -4.17 8.98 34.56
N ILE A 271 -4.07 8.01 33.73
CA ILE A 271 -4.60 6.67 33.97
C ILE A 271 -3.44 5.71 33.92
N SER A 272 -2.83 5.46 35.07
CA SER A 272 -1.94 4.33 35.26
C SER A 272 -2.78 3.05 35.23
N LEU A 273 -2.54 2.20 34.23
CA LEU A 273 -3.00 0.82 34.23
C LEU A 273 -1.87 -0.03 34.80
N ILE A 274 -2.07 -0.53 36.02
CA ILE A 274 -1.28 -1.59 36.66
C ILE A 274 -1.70 -2.93 36.07
#